data_0957bfb93e022c19c94bf77af3c0a701
#
_entry.id   0957bfb93e022c19c94bf77af3c0a701
#
_cell.length_a   1.000
_cell.length_b   1.000
_cell.length_c   1.000
_cell.angle_alpha   90.00
_cell.angle_beta   90.00
_cell.angle_gamma   90.00
#
_symmetry.space_group_name_H-M   'P 1'
#
loop_
_entity.id
_entity.type
_entity.pdbx_description
1 polymer ?
#
loop_
_entity_poly.entity_id
_entity_poly.type
_entity_poly.pdbx_seq_one_letter_code
_entity_poly.pdbx_strand_id
1 'polypeptide(L)'
;MGSSGSMVKPISGFLTALIQYPVPVVESRADIDKQIQQIIKTIHSTKSGYPGLELIVFPEYSTQGLNTKKWTTEEFLCTVPGPETDLFAEACKESKVYGVFSIMEKNPDGGEPYNTAVIIDPQGEMILKYRKLNPWVPVEPWKAGDLGLPVCDGPGGSKLAVCICHDGMFPEVAREAAYKGANVLIRISGYSTQVSEQWMLTNRSNAWQNLMYTLSVNLAGYDGVFYYFGEGQVCNFDGTTLVQGHRNPWEIVTAEVYPELADQARLGWGLENNIYNLGSRGYVATPGGVKENPYTFVKDLAEGKYKVPWEDEIKVKDGSIYGYPVKKTVHS
;
A
#
# COMPACT_ATOMS: atom_id res chain seq x y z
N MET A 1 -47.93 -3.41 -25.71
CA MET A 1 -47.21 -3.33 -24.43
C MET A 1 -45.74 -3.62 -24.74
N GLY A 2 -44.97 -2.57 -24.93
CA GLY A 2 -43.52 -2.71 -25.18
C GLY A 2 -42.79 -2.98 -23.87
N SER A 3 -42.15 -4.13 -23.74
CA SER A 3 -41.26 -4.39 -22.65
C SER A 3 -40.02 -3.50 -22.83
N SER A 4 -39.92 -2.44 -22.04
CA SER A 4 -38.65 -1.74 -21.84
C SER A 4 -37.71 -2.69 -21.12
N GLY A 5 -36.98 -3.48 -21.88
CA GLY A 5 -35.85 -4.21 -21.34
C GLY A 5 -34.88 -3.18 -20.74
N SER A 6 -34.80 -3.10 -19.42
CA SER A 6 -33.74 -2.36 -18.78
C SER A 6 -32.43 -3.01 -19.19
N MET A 7 -31.68 -2.35 -20.08
CA MET A 7 -30.31 -2.77 -20.35
C MET A 7 -29.57 -2.70 -19.03
N VAL A 8 -29.14 -3.85 -18.53
CA VAL A 8 -28.26 -3.93 -17.36
C VAL A 8 -27.00 -3.15 -17.73
N LYS A 9 -26.70 -2.10 -16.98
CA LYS A 9 -25.49 -1.31 -17.19
C LYS A 9 -24.28 -2.26 -17.01
N PRO A 10 -23.36 -2.34 -17.97
CA PRO A 10 -22.17 -3.17 -17.80
C PRO A 10 -21.37 -2.69 -16.61
N ILE A 11 -20.89 -3.65 -15.80
CA ILE A 11 -20.04 -3.38 -14.64
C ILE A 11 -18.72 -2.80 -15.17
N SER A 12 -18.30 -1.67 -14.63
CA SER A 12 -17.04 -1.03 -14.99
C SER A 12 -15.88 -1.73 -14.27
N GLY A 13 -14.87 -2.14 -15.02
CA GLY A 13 -13.63 -2.73 -14.50
C GLY A 13 -12.42 -2.03 -15.09
N PHE A 14 -11.24 -2.34 -14.58
CA PHE A 14 -9.96 -1.85 -15.10
C PHE A 14 -8.89 -2.94 -15.06
N LEU A 15 -7.93 -2.87 -16.00
CA LEU A 15 -6.77 -3.75 -16.02
C LEU A 15 -5.65 -3.14 -15.19
N THR A 16 -5.11 -3.91 -14.23
CA THR A 16 -3.93 -3.54 -13.44
C THR A 16 -2.71 -4.39 -13.79
N ALA A 17 -1.51 -3.81 -13.64
CA ALA A 17 -0.23 -4.51 -13.72
C ALA A 17 0.60 -4.24 -12.47
N LEU A 18 0.98 -5.30 -11.76
CA LEU A 18 1.90 -5.28 -10.64
C LEU A 18 3.27 -5.68 -11.14
N ILE A 19 4.24 -4.82 -11.01
CA ILE A 19 5.60 -5.03 -11.51
C ILE A 19 6.46 -5.65 -10.41
N GLN A 20 6.79 -6.93 -10.51
CA GLN A 20 7.78 -7.56 -9.64
C GLN A 20 9.18 -7.05 -10.01
N TYR A 21 9.46 -5.84 -9.55
CA TYR A 21 10.69 -5.13 -9.90
C TYR A 21 11.89 -5.82 -9.25
N PRO A 22 13.01 -6.00 -9.99
CA PRO A 22 14.24 -6.52 -9.39
C PRO A 22 14.74 -5.57 -8.32
N VAL A 23 15.35 -6.14 -7.27
CA VAL A 23 15.95 -5.32 -6.20
C VAL A 23 16.98 -4.38 -6.78
N PRO A 24 16.81 -3.05 -6.68
CA PRO A 24 17.77 -2.11 -7.26
C PRO A 24 19.07 -2.08 -6.46
N VAL A 25 20.20 -2.11 -7.16
CA VAL A 25 21.52 -1.82 -6.58
C VAL A 25 21.82 -0.34 -6.81
N VAL A 26 21.78 0.44 -5.74
CA VAL A 26 21.91 1.90 -5.77
C VAL A 26 22.98 2.34 -4.80
N GLU A 27 24.07 2.92 -5.32
CA GLU A 27 25.22 3.40 -4.55
C GLU A 27 25.43 4.91 -4.65
N SER A 28 24.74 5.56 -5.61
CA SER A 28 24.92 6.97 -5.91
C SER A 28 23.62 7.61 -6.44
N ARG A 29 23.58 8.93 -6.47
CA ARG A 29 22.50 9.68 -7.12
C ARG A 29 22.32 9.28 -8.59
N ALA A 30 23.40 9.06 -9.32
CA ALA A 30 23.33 8.63 -10.71
C ALA A 30 22.67 7.25 -10.89
N ASP A 31 22.74 6.39 -9.89
CA ASP A 31 22.03 5.10 -9.92
C ASP A 31 20.53 5.30 -9.67
N ILE A 32 20.15 6.24 -8.81
CA ILE A 32 18.74 6.63 -8.63
C ILE A 32 18.17 7.13 -9.97
N ASP A 33 18.89 8.01 -10.66
CA ASP A 33 18.48 8.54 -11.97
C ASP A 33 18.29 7.41 -13.00
N LYS A 34 19.18 6.40 -13.00
CA LYS A 34 19.03 5.20 -13.84
C LYS A 34 17.77 4.40 -13.47
N GLN A 35 17.47 4.24 -12.18
CA GLN A 35 16.26 3.53 -11.74
C GLN A 35 15.01 4.29 -12.20
N ILE A 36 14.97 5.60 -12.09
CA ILE A 36 13.86 6.42 -12.57
C ILE A 36 13.66 6.19 -14.09
N GLN A 37 14.72 6.24 -14.88
CA GLN A 37 14.65 5.97 -16.32
C GLN A 37 14.18 4.54 -16.63
N GLN A 38 14.60 3.56 -15.82
CA GLN A 38 14.14 2.18 -15.96
C GLN A 38 12.65 2.03 -15.62
N ILE A 39 12.16 2.72 -14.58
CA ILE A 39 10.73 2.76 -14.21
C ILE A 39 9.92 3.36 -15.36
N ILE A 40 10.34 4.51 -15.89
CA ILE A 40 9.69 5.18 -17.03
C ILE A 40 9.62 4.25 -18.25
N LYS A 41 10.75 3.64 -18.62
CA LYS A 41 10.80 2.65 -19.70
C LYS A 41 9.82 1.48 -19.45
N THR A 42 9.73 1.03 -18.20
CA THR A 42 8.82 -0.07 -17.83
C THR A 42 7.36 0.35 -17.97
N ILE A 43 7.00 1.59 -17.61
CA ILE A 43 5.66 2.12 -17.83
C ILE A 43 5.28 2.05 -19.32
N HIS A 44 6.13 2.64 -20.18
CA HIS A 44 5.87 2.67 -21.61
C HIS A 44 5.80 1.28 -22.25
N SER A 45 6.75 0.40 -21.90
CA SER A 45 6.79 -0.96 -22.47
C SER A 45 5.61 -1.81 -21.98
N THR A 46 5.22 -1.71 -20.71
CA THR A 46 4.08 -2.42 -20.16
C THR A 46 2.78 -1.93 -20.82
N LYS A 47 2.59 -0.63 -20.94
CA LYS A 47 1.42 -0.07 -21.65
C LYS A 47 1.35 -0.50 -23.11
N SER A 48 2.49 -0.56 -23.78
CA SER A 48 2.56 -1.04 -25.17
C SER A 48 2.19 -2.52 -25.29
N GLY A 49 2.64 -3.36 -24.35
CA GLY A 49 2.32 -4.79 -24.31
C GLY A 49 0.87 -5.07 -23.86
N TYR A 50 0.29 -4.19 -23.06
CA TYR A 50 -1.07 -4.27 -22.53
C TYR A 50 -1.84 -2.98 -22.83
N PRO A 51 -2.36 -2.77 -24.04
CA PRO A 51 -2.98 -1.49 -24.44
C PRO A 51 -4.16 -1.07 -23.56
N GLY A 52 -4.88 -2.04 -22.95
CA GLY A 52 -5.98 -1.82 -22.01
C GLY A 52 -5.54 -1.49 -20.57
N LEU A 53 -4.24 -1.44 -20.29
CA LEU A 53 -3.72 -1.15 -18.95
C LEU A 53 -4.17 0.24 -18.47
N GLU A 54 -4.70 0.32 -17.24
CA GLU A 54 -5.13 1.56 -16.62
C GLU A 54 -4.38 1.88 -15.32
N LEU A 55 -3.89 0.86 -14.59
CA LEU A 55 -3.13 1.04 -13.35
C LEU A 55 -1.84 0.22 -13.37
N ILE A 56 -0.69 0.86 -13.14
CA ILE A 56 0.61 0.21 -12.98
C ILE A 56 1.16 0.46 -11.58
N VAL A 57 1.65 -0.58 -10.91
CA VAL A 57 2.09 -0.51 -9.52
C VAL A 57 3.53 -1.02 -9.40
N PHE A 58 4.40 -0.17 -8.86
CA PHE A 58 5.78 -0.51 -8.53
C PHE A 58 5.93 -0.79 -7.04
N PRO A 59 6.83 -1.70 -6.63
CA PRO A 59 7.02 -2.04 -5.24
C PRO A 59 7.75 -0.94 -4.45
N GLU A 60 7.73 -1.08 -3.13
CA GLU A 60 8.56 -0.30 -2.21
C GLU A 60 10.04 -0.38 -2.61
N TYR A 61 10.79 0.69 -2.43
CA TYR A 61 12.22 0.80 -2.73
C TYR A 61 12.61 0.67 -4.23
N SER A 62 11.68 0.61 -5.14
CA SER A 62 11.98 0.50 -6.58
C SER A 62 12.81 1.67 -7.12
N THR A 63 12.75 2.84 -6.50
CA THR A 63 13.48 4.05 -6.93
C THR A 63 14.87 4.13 -6.30
N GLN A 64 15.00 4.01 -4.96
CA GLN A 64 16.25 4.26 -4.23
C GLN A 64 16.92 2.98 -3.70
N GLY A 65 16.32 1.81 -3.89
CA GLY A 65 16.90 0.53 -3.47
C GLY A 65 16.98 0.34 -1.96
N LEU A 66 17.75 -0.66 -1.54
CA LEU A 66 17.82 -1.13 -0.16
C LEU A 66 19.19 -0.87 0.50
N ASN A 67 19.93 0.13 0.05
CA ASN A 67 21.21 0.51 0.65
C ASN A 67 21.00 1.25 1.99
N THR A 68 20.84 0.48 3.07
CA THR A 68 20.53 0.99 4.41
C THR A 68 21.54 2.02 4.93
N LYS A 69 22.80 1.99 4.46
CA LYS A 69 23.86 2.94 4.85
C LYS A 69 23.63 4.33 4.24
N LYS A 70 22.88 4.39 3.15
CA LYS A 70 22.65 5.61 2.37
C LYS A 70 21.26 6.22 2.57
N TRP A 71 20.32 5.48 3.14
CA TRP A 71 18.90 5.88 3.24
C TRP A 71 18.63 7.26 3.85
N THR A 72 19.48 7.71 4.76
CA THR A 72 19.33 9.00 5.43
C THR A 72 20.23 10.11 4.88
N THR A 73 20.98 9.83 3.82
CA THR A 73 21.87 10.82 3.21
C THR A 73 21.10 11.75 2.27
N GLU A 74 21.44 13.04 2.26
CA GLU A 74 20.83 14.04 1.37
C GLU A 74 20.84 13.65 -0.10
N GLU A 75 21.86 12.93 -0.54
CA GLU A 75 22.01 12.43 -1.90
C GLU A 75 20.90 11.45 -2.31
N PHE A 76 20.35 10.71 -1.35
CA PHE A 76 19.35 9.67 -1.59
C PHE A 76 17.92 10.13 -1.37
N LEU A 77 17.72 11.20 -0.62
CA LEU A 77 16.39 11.69 -0.32
C LEU A 77 15.85 12.60 -1.43
N CYS A 78 14.58 12.46 -1.72
CA CYS A 78 13.85 13.24 -2.71
C CYS A 78 12.82 14.15 -2.04
N THR A 79 12.53 15.29 -2.63
CA THR A 79 11.35 16.08 -2.27
C THR A 79 10.10 15.48 -2.91
N VAL A 80 8.95 15.57 -2.24
CA VAL A 80 7.67 15.07 -2.78
C VAL A 80 6.57 16.10 -2.51
N PRO A 81 6.02 16.77 -3.59
CA PRO A 81 6.42 16.66 -4.99
C PRO A 81 7.84 17.19 -5.26
N GLY A 82 8.44 16.74 -6.36
CA GLY A 82 9.78 17.13 -6.77
C GLY A 82 10.20 16.53 -8.12
N PRO A 83 11.44 16.74 -8.56
CA PRO A 83 11.90 16.35 -9.90
C PRO A 83 11.63 14.89 -10.26
N GLU A 84 11.76 13.96 -9.31
CA GLU A 84 11.52 12.54 -9.53
C GLU A 84 10.04 12.25 -9.78
N THR A 85 9.16 12.86 -8.99
CA THR A 85 7.71 12.73 -9.18
C THR A 85 7.23 13.40 -10.46
N ASP A 86 7.86 14.49 -10.89
CA ASP A 86 7.53 15.17 -12.16
C ASP A 86 7.83 14.27 -13.36
N LEU A 87 8.95 13.53 -13.31
CA LEU A 87 9.30 12.55 -14.35
C LEU A 87 8.28 11.39 -14.40
N PHE A 88 7.84 10.90 -13.25
CA PHE A 88 6.79 9.89 -13.20
C PHE A 88 5.44 10.42 -13.69
N ALA A 89 5.13 11.68 -13.40
CA ALA A 89 3.92 12.36 -13.85
C ALA A 89 3.87 12.44 -15.39
N GLU A 90 4.98 12.83 -16.01
CA GLU A 90 5.08 12.86 -17.47
C GLU A 90 4.89 11.46 -18.08
N ALA A 91 5.55 10.44 -17.54
CA ALA A 91 5.41 9.06 -18.01
C ALA A 91 3.98 8.52 -17.87
N CYS A 92 3.29 8.82 -16.77
CA CYS A 92 1.89 8.45 -16.56
C CYS A 92 0.98 9.14 -17.59
N LYS A 93 1.20 10.43 -17.84
CA LYS A 93 0.45 11.22 -18.78
C LYS A 93 0.63 10.74 -20.23
N GLU A 94 1.88 10.51 -20.66
CA GLU A 94 2.20 9.99 -21.99
C GLU A 94 1.56 8.60 -22.21
N SER A 95 1.63 7.74 -21.20
CA SER A 95 1.09 6.39 -21.26
C SER A 95 -0.42 6.31 -20.96
N LYS A 96 -1.04 7.38 -20.47
CA LYS A 96 -2.44 7.44 -20.04
C LYS A 96 -2.78 6.33 -19.04
N VAL A 97 -1.96 6.21 -17.98
CA VAL A 97 -2.13 5.24 -16.91
C VAL A 97 -2.04 5.91 -15.54
N TYR A 98 -2.72 5.34 -14.55
CA TYR A 98 -2.43 5.61 -13.16
C TYR A 98 -1.14 4.89 -12.78
N GLY A 99 -0.24 5.55 -12.05
CA GLY A 99 1.01 4.98 -11.58
C GLY A 99 1.13 5.06 -10.05
N VAL A 100 1.62 3.99 -9.43
CA VAL A 100 1.92 3.94 -7.99
C VAL A 100 3.41 3.75 -7.79
N PHE A 101 4.04 4.67 -7.05
CA PHE A 101 5.50 4.74 -6.89
C PHE A 101 5.89 4.86 -5.42
N SER A 102 7.08 4.33 -5.09
CA SER A 102 7.71 4.46 -3.77
C SER A 102 8.89 5.42 -3.83
N ILE A 103 8.97 6.33 -2.86
CA ILE A 103 10.02 7.35 -2.77
C ILE A 103 10.46 7.51 -1.31
N MET A 104 11.75 7.53 -1.08
CA MET A 104 12.33 7.96 0.20
C MET A 104 12.30 9.49 0.23
N GLU A 105 11.38 10.02 1.02
CA GLU A 105 11.08 11.45 1.06
C GLU A 105 11.91 12.16 2.11
N LYS A 106 12.55 13.26 1.70
CA LYS A 106 13.16 14.21 2.62
C LYS A 106 12.06 14.84 3.48
N ASN A 107 12.25 14.80 4.79
CA ASN A 107 11.34 15.49 5.71
C ASN A 107 11.46 17.01 5.52
N PRO A 108 10.38 17.70 5.10
CA PRO A 108 10.43 19.14 4.87
C PRO A 108 10.73 19.96 6.12
N ASP A 109 10.40 19.43 7.31
CA ASP A 109 10.63 20.06 8.60
C ASP A 109 12.00 19.69 9.20
N GLY A 110 12.80 18.89 8.46
CA GLY A 110 14.06 18.35 8.93
C GLY A 110 13.89 17.11 9.81
N GLY A 111 15.02 16.48 10.17
CA GLY A 111 15.03 15.26 10.97
C GLY A 111 14.87 13.98 10.15
N GLU A 112 14.24 12.96 10.74
CA GLU A 112 14.10 11.64 10.12
C GLU A 112 13.24 11.70 8.83
N PRO A 113 13.68 11.08 7.73
CA PRO A 113 12.95 11.05 6.46
C PRO A 113 11.73 10.14 6.54
N TYR A 114 10.90 10.18 5.49
CA TYR A 114 9.73 9.34 5.35
C TYR A 114 9.91 8.29 4.23
N ASN A 115 9.26 7.16 4.40
CA ASN A 115 8.99 6.22 3.33
C ASN A 115 7.61 6.57 2.75
N THR A 116 7.58 7.03 1.51
CA THR A 116 6.41 7.65 0.90
C THR A 116 5.97 6.89 -0.34
N ALA A 117 4.65 6.71 -0.49
CA ALA A 117 4.01 6.28 -1.71
C ALA A 117 3.22 7.42 -2.33
N VAL A 118 3.23 7.50 -3.67
CA VAL A 118 2.42 8.45 -4.42
C VAL A 118 1.59 7.72 -5.47
N ILE A 119 0.38 8.24 -5.72
CA ILE A 119 -0.43 7.84 -6.87
C ILE A 119 -0.52 9.04 -7.80
N ILE A 120 -0.19 8.82 -9.06
CA ILE A 120 -0.24 9.81 -10.14
C ILE A 120 -1.26 9.34 -11.16
N ASP A 121 -2.12 10.23 -11.61
CA ASP A 121 -3.19 9.95 -12.56
C ASP A 121 -2.75 10.08 -14.04
N PRO A 122 -3.62 9.71 -15.00
CA PRO A 122 -3.32 9.85 -16.44
C PRO A 122 -3.20 11.29 -16.96
N GLN A 123 -3.49 12.29 -16.14
CA GLN A 123 -3.27 13.70 -16.45
C GLN A 123 -1.89 14.18 -15.97
N GLY A 124 -1.19 13.34 -15.20
CA GLY A 124 0.08 13.66 -14.56
C GLY A 124 -0.07 14.37 -13.22
N GLU A 125 -1.27 14.34 -12.62
CA GLU A 125 -1.51 14.94 -11.32
C GLU A 125 -1.24 13.93 -10.21
N MET A 126 -0.53 14.36 -9.16
CA MET A 126 -0.37 13.55 -7.95
C MET A 126 -1.66 13.62 -7.12
N ILE A 127 -2.47 12.57 -7.21
CA ILE A 127 -3.79 12.51 -6.57
C ILE A 127 -3.77 11.92 -5.16
N LEU A 128 -2.67 11.26 -4.78
CA LEU A 128 -2.48 10.74 -3.43
C LEU A 128 -1.01 10.75 -3.04
N LYS A 129 -0.75 11.17 -1.80
CA LYS A 129 0.54 11.02 -1.12
C LYS A 129 0.30 10.37 0.23
N TYR A 130 1.03 9.30 0.51
CA TYR A 130 0.96 8.53 1.74
C TYR A 130 2.35 8.33 2.32
N ARG A 131 2.52 8.54 3.61
CA ARG A 131 3.73 8.25 4.38
C ARG A 131 3.50 7.02 5.23
N LYS A 132 4.40 6.05 5.17
CA LYS A 132 4.32 4.78 5.90
C LYS A 132 4.02 5.00 7.38
N LEU A 133 2.87 4.52 7.86
CA LEU A 133 2.43 4.69 9.25
C LEU A 133 3.25 3.84 10.22
N ASN A 134 3.61 2.62 9.79
CA ASN A 134 4.27 1.63 10.62
C ASN A 134 5.65 1.26 10.02
N PRO A 135 6.69 2.10 10.18
CA PRO A 135 8.04 1.72 9.79
C PRO A 135 8.45 0.40 10.45
N TRP A 136 9.21 -0.44 9.73
CA TRP A 136 9.70 -1.67 10.29
C TRP A 136 10.94 -1.42 11.15
N VAL A 137 10.71 -1.01 12.37
CA VAL A 137 11.76 -0.94 13.38
C VAL A 137 12.12 -2.38 13.78
N PRO A 138 13.37 -2.76 13.91
CA PRO A 138 14.55 -1.96 14.22
C PRO A 138 15.43 -1.56 13.03
N VAL A 139 15.05 -1.84 11.79
CA VAL A 139 15.91 -1.65 10.62
C VAL A 139 15.67 -0.32 9.92
N GLU A 140 14.42 0.07 9.76
CA GLU A 140 14.05 1.26 9.00
C GLU A 140 14.20 2.55 9.82
N PRO A 141 14.88 3.58 9.28
CA PRO A 141 15.12 4.86 9.97
C PRO A 141 14.00 5.88 9.75
N TRP A 142 12.88 5.47 9.17
CA TRP A 142 11.80 6.38 8.77
C TRP A 142 11.03 6.91 9.95
N LYS A 143 10.68 8.18 9.89
CA LYS A 143 9.65 8.76 10.74
C LYS A 143 8.30 8.11 10.42
N ALA A 144 7.51 7.81 11.43
CA ALA A 144 6.14 7.37 11.25
C ALA A 144 5.33 8.44 10.48
N GLY A 145 4.46 7.97 9.58
CA GLY A 145 3.66 8.85 8.73
C GLY A 145 2.71 9.75 9.52
N ASP A 146 2.49 10.96 9.05
CA ASP A 146 1.70 12.01 9.70
C ASP A 146 0.54 12.53 8.82
N LEU A 147 0.33 11.92 7.65
CA LEU A 147 -0.75 12.27 6.72
C LEU A 147 -2.02 11.42 6.91
N GLY A 148 -1.99 10.46 7.84
CA GLY A 148 -3.03 9.44 7.96
C GLY A 148 -3.07 8.53 6.74
N LEU A 149 -4.23 7.91 6.47
CA LEU A 149 -4.45 7.03 5.34
C LEU A 149 -5.42 7.70 4.35
N PRO A 150 -4.94 8.41 3.33
CA PRO A 150 -5.79 9.06 2.34
C PRO A 150 -6.42 8.04 1.37
N VAL A 151 -7.54 8.43 0.78
CA VAL A 151 -8.26 7.70 -0.29
C VAL A 151 -8.48 8.65 -1.45
N CYS A 152 -8.28 8.19 -2.69
CA CYS A 152 -8.51 8.96 -3.90
C CYS A 152 -9.36 8.19 -4.91
N ASP A 153 -9.89 8.89 -5.90
CA ASP A 153 -10.53 8.27 -7.05
C ASP A 153 -9.49 7.63 -7.98
N GLY A 154 -9.86 6.49 -8.59
CA GLY A 154 -9.01 5.73 -9.49
C GLY A 154 -9.78 5.22 -10.72
N PRO A 155 -9.16 4.36 -11.55
CA PRO A 155 -9.78 3.81 -12.75
C PRO A 155 -11.00 2.93 -12.42
N GLY A 156 -11.90 2.78 -13.39
CA GLY A 156 -13.06 1.88 -13.27
C GLY A 156 -14.02 2.24 -12.13
N GLY A 157 -14.01 3.48 -11.61
CA GLY A 157 -14.80 3.90 -10.45
C GLY A 157 -14.24 3.43 -9.11
N SER A 158 -12.97 3.01 -9.08
CA SER A 158 -12.32 2.61 -7.83
C SER A 158 -12.08 3.78 -6.89
N LYS A 159 -12.07 3.46 -5.59
CA LYS A 159 -11.55 4.29 -4.50
C LYS A 159 -10.27 3.63 -3.99
N LEU A 160 -9.14 4.24 -4.30
CA LEU A 160 -7.82 3.69 -4.03
C LEU A 160 -7.29 4.16 -2.67
N ALA A 161 -6.76 3.25 -1.89
CA ALA A 161 -5.85 3.52 -0.80
C ALA A 161 -4.52 2.81 -1.05
N VAL A 162 -3.43 3.34 -0.50
CA VAL A 162 -2.11 2.69 -0.56
C VAL A 162 -1.56 2.50 0.85
N CYS A 163 -0.93 1.35 1.09
CA CYS A 163 -0.14 1.09 2.28
C CYS A 163 1.22 0.51 1.89
N ILE A 164 2.20 0.64 2.77
CA ILE A 164 3.58 0.27 2.47
C ILE A 164 4.01 -0.88 3.38
N CYS A 165 4.28 -2.05 2.78
CA CYS A 165 5.03 -3.16 3.37
C CYS A 165 4.46 -3.61 4.73
N HIS A 166 5.14 -3.24 5.82
CA HIS A 166 4.77 -3.58 7.20
C HIS A 166 3.37 -3.09 7.61
N ASP A 167 2.90 -1.98 7.05
CA ASP A 167 1.52 -1.49 7.28
C ASP A 167 0.46 -2.56 7.04
N GLY A 168 0.64 -3.38 5.99
CA GLY A 168 -0.33 -4.42 5.63
C GLY A 168 -0.38 -5.61 6.60
N MET A 169 0.51 -5.66 7.60
CA MET A 169 0.45 -6.65 8.70
C MET A 169 -0.53 -6.23 9.80
N PHE A 170 -0.94 -4.95 9.83
CA PHE A 170 -1.84 -4.40 10.84
C PHE A 170 -3.26 -4.28 10.26
N PRO A 171 -4.24 -5.01 10.83
CA PRO A 171 -5.62 -5.00 10.32
C PRO A 171 -6.27 -3.61 10.41
N GLU A 172 -5.78 -2.75 11.30
CA GLU A 172 -6.25 -1.38 11.48
C GLU A 172 -6.08 -0.54 10.20
N VAL A 173 -4.97 -0.72 9.47
CA VAL A 173 -4.67 0.03 8.24
C VAL A 173 -5.70 -0.29 7.15
N ALA A 174 -5.95 -1.57 6.91
CA ALA A 174 -6.95 -1.99 5.92
C ALA A 174 -8.37 -1.59 6.35
N ARG A 175 -8.66 -1.66 7.65
CA ARG A 175 -9.94 -1.24 8.22
C ARG A 175 -10.18 0.25 8.06
N GLU A 176 -9.18 1.09 8.30
CA GLU A 176 -9.28 2.53 8.10
C GLU A 176 -9.50 2.88 6.63
N ALA A 177 -8.77 2.23 5.70
CA ALA A 177 -8.98 2.40 4.27
C ALA A 177 -10.44 2.12 3.88
N ALA A 178 -10.97 0.98 4.32
CA ALA A 178 -12.35 0.58 4.06
C ALA A 178 -13.37 1.55 4.68
N TYR A 179 -13.12 1.99 5.92
CA TYR A 179 -13.97 2.99 6.60
C TYR A 179 -14.02 4.31 5.84
N LYS A 180 -12.90 4.72 5.22
CA LYS A 180 -12.82 5.91 4.37
C LYS A 180 -13.36 5.70 2.96
N GLY A 181 -13.90 4.52 2.66
CA GLY A 181 -14.58 4.20 1.41
C GLY A 181 -13.70 3.53 0.35
N ALA A 182 -12.44 3.19 0.64
CA ALA A 182 -11.62 2.46 -0.31
C ALA A 182 -12.23 1.09 -0.64
N ASN A 183 -12.37 0.77 -1.91
CA ASN A 183 -12.77 -0.54 -2.42
C ASN A 183 -11.61 -1.29 -3.09
N VAL A 184 -10.43 -0.62 -3.17
CA VAL A 184 -9.16 -1.20 -3.60
C VAL A 184 -8.05 -0.72 -2.68
N LEU A 185 -7.34 -1.65 -2.03
CA LEU A 185 -6.13 -1.38 -1.26
C LEU A 185 -4.91 -1.86 -2.03
N ILE A 186 -3.99 -0.94 -2.29
CA ILE A 186 -2.71 -1.22 -2.94
C ILE A 186 -1.66 -1.38 -1.84
N ARG A 187 -0.89 -2.47 -1.88
CA ARG A 187 0.23 -2.72 -0.95
C ARG A 187 1.52 -2.86 -1.73
N ILE A 188 2.42 -1.92 -1.56
CA ILE A 188 3.76 -1.94 -2.15
C ILE A 188 4.77 -2.38 -1.10
N SER A 189 5.71 -3.27 -1.44
CA SER A 189 6.58 -3.90 -0.43
C SER A 189 7.98 -4.25 -0.93
N GLY A 190 8.91 -4.34 0.04
CA GLY A 190 10.24 -4.91 -0.12
C GLY A 190 10.48 -6.03 0.92
N TYR A 191 9.64 -7.07 0.90
CA TYR A 191 9.74 -8.19 1.84
C TYR A 191 10.67 -9.30 1.35
N SER A 192 11.48 -9.81 2.26
CA SER A 192 12.30 -11.00 2.05
C SER A 192 11.55 -12.30 2.36
N THR A 193 12.13 -13.42 1.96
CA THR A 193 11.51 -14.76 1.98
C THR A 193 10.96 -15.22 3.33
N GLN A 194 11.47 -14.69 4.44
CA GLN A 194 11.06 -15.08 5.78
C GLN A 194 9.59 -14.84 6.11
N VAL A 195 8.91 -13.95 5.36
CA VAL A 195 7.52 -13.55 5.63
C VAL A 195 6.57 -13.80 4.44
N SER A 196 6.93 -14.69 3.52
CA SER A 196 6.09 -14.94 2.32
C SER A 196 4.71 -15.51 2.68
N GLU A 197 4.62 -16.39 3.67
CA GLU A 197 3.35 -16.94 4.13
C GLU A 197 2.47 -15.88 4.80
N GLN A 198 3.07 -15.04 5.65
CA GLN A 198 2.36 -13.93 6.30
C GLN A 198 1.89 -12.88 5.30
N TRP A 199 2.68 -12.66 4.24
CA TRP A 199 2.30 -11.82 3.11
C TRP A 199 1.01 -12.29 2.45
N MET A 200 0.96 -13.55 2.02
CA MET A 200 -0.21 -14.12 1.37
C MET A 200 -1.44 -14.13 2.29
N LEU A 201 -1.23 -14.51 3.55
CA LEU A 201 -2.30 -14.55 4.55
C LEU A 201 -2.90 -13.16 4.79
N THR A 202 -2.06 -12.15 5.03
CA THR A 202 -2.54 -10.80 5.36
C THR A 202 -3.19 -10.11 4.18
N ASN A 203 -2.70 -10.28 2.94
CA ASN A 203 -3.35 -9.73 1.76
C ASN A 203 -4.77 -10.27 1.59
N ARG A 204 -4.96 -11.57 1.71
CA ARG A 204 -6.28 -12.23 1.66
C ARG A 204 -7.18 -11.80 2.81
N SER A 205 -6.63 -11.75 4.02
CA SER A 205 -7.35 -11.32 5.23
C SER A 205 -7.82 -9.86 5.10
N ASN A 206 -6.94 -8.97 4.64
CA ASN A 206 -7.28 -7.57 4.42
C ASN A 206 -8.40 -7.39 3.38
N ALA A 207 -8.39 -8.20 2.33
CA ALA A 207 -9.46 -8.21 1.33
C ALA A 207 -10.79 -8.69 1.95
N TRP A 208 -10.79 -9.87 2.56
CA TRP A 208 -11.98 -10.51 3.13
C TRP A 208 -12.62 -9.71 4.25
N GLN A 209 -11.82 -9.26 5.23
CA GLN A 209 -12.33 -8.56 6.40
C GLN A 209 -12.90 -7.18 6.09
N ASN A 210 -12.62 -6.64 4.91
CA ASN A 210 -12.96 -5.26 4.54
C ASN A 210 -13.78 -5.17 3.24
N LEU A 211 -14.11 -6.31 2.63
CA LEU A 211 -14.84 -6.37 1.35
C LEU A 211 -14.25 -5.41 0.32
N MET A 212 -12.95 -5.53 0.06
CA MET A 212 -12.24 -4.72 -0.93
C MET A 212 -11.18 -5.55 -1.65
N TYR A 213 -10.85 -5.19 -2.88
CA TYR A 213 -9.72 -5.79 -3.58
C TYR A 213 -8.41 -5.43 -2.89
N THR A 214 -7.44 -6.35 -2.88
CA THR A 214 -6.05 -6.04 -2.53
C THR A 214 -5.15 -6.28 -3.73
N LEU A 215 -4.33 -5.27 -4.07
CA LEU A 215 -3.34 -5.30 -5.13
C LEU A 215 -1.97 -5.20 -4.46
N SER A 216 -1.27 -6.33 -4.35
CA SER A 216 -0.06 -6.39 -3.54
C SER A 216 1.15 -6.74 -4.39
N VAL A 217 2.16 -5.87 -4.42
CA VAL A 217 3.39 -6.07 -5.19
C VAL A 217 4.61 -6.02 -4.29
N ASN A 218 5.58 -6.88 -4.58
CA ASN A 218 6.82 -7.00 -3.83
C ASN A 218 8.03 -6.96 -4.76
N LEU A 219 9.18 -6.51 -4.23
CA LEU A 219 10.46 -6.68 -4.90
C LEU A 219 10.76 -8.16 -5.15
N ALA A 220 11.54 -8.46 -6.18
CA ALA A 220 11.97 -9.81 -6.51
C ALA A 220 13.48 -9.87 -6.75
N GLY A 221 14.11 -11.01 -6.39
CA GLY A 221 15.53 -11.25 -6.62
C GLY A 221 16.38 -11.14 -5.36
N TYR A 222 17.68 -11.10 -5.56
CA TYR A 222 18.68 -11.18 -4.49
C TYR A 222 19.52 -9.89 -4.44
N ASP A 223 19.67 -9.30 -3.25
CA ASP A 223 20.42 -8.06 -3.04
C ASP A 223 21.87 -8.27 -2.57
N GLY A 224 22.31 -9.51 -2.47
CA GLY A 224 23.59 -9.90 -1.90
C GLY A 224 23.50 -10.42 -0.47
N VAL A 225 22.37 -10.21 0.22
CA VAL A 225 22.10 -10.63 1.61
C VAL A 225 20.79 -11.38 1.71
N PHE A 226 19.72 -10.79 1.20
CA PHE A 226 18.36 -11.34 1.28
C PHE A 226 17.81 -11.65 -0.10
N TYR A 227 16.91 -12.64 -0.15
CA TYR A 227 16.10 -12.94 -1.32
C TYR A 227 14.70 -12.37 -1.13
N TYR A 228 14.29 -11.51 -2.06
CA TYR A 228 12.97 -10.91 -2.14
C TYR A 228 12.13 -11.77 -3.07
N PHE A 229 10.98 -12.17 -2.58
CA PHE A 229 10.29 -13.31 -3.18
C PHE A 229 9.35 -12.96 -4.35
N GLY A 230 9.09 -11.70 -4.64
CA GLY A 230 8.08 -11.35 -5.64
C GLY A 230 6.68 -11.74 -5.15
N GLU A 231 6.10 -12.77 -5.75
CA GLU A 231 4.77 -13.31 -5.39
C GLU A 231 3.70 -12.21 -5.31
N GLY A 232 3.72 -11.29 -6.29
CA GLY A 232 2.69 -10.26 -6.42
C GLY A 232 1.30 -10.91 -6.45
N GLN A 233 0.33 -10.35 -5.71
CA GLN A 233 -0.95 -10.99 -5.51
C GLN A 233 -2.10 -10.01 -5.70
N VAL A 234 -3.12 -10.43 -6.43
CA VAL A 234 -4.41 -9.75 -6.51
C VAL A 234 -5.45 -10.63 -5.83
N CYS A 235 -6.09 -10.10 -4.78
CA CYS A 235 -7.18 -10.78 -4.10
C CYS A 235 -8.51 -10.08 -4.39
N ASN A 236 -9.52 -10.88 -4.59
CA ASN A 236 -10.91 -10.45 -4.66
C ASN A 236 -11.42 -10.01 -3.28
N PHE A 237 -12.48 -9.22 -3.23
CA PHE A 237 -13.09 -8.72 -1.99
C PHE A 237 -13.61 -9.83 -1.04
N ASP A 238 -13.76 -11.05 -1.53
CA ASP A 238 -14.10 -12.24 -0.73
C ASP A 238 -12.88 -12.99 -0.18
N GLY A 239 -11.66 -12.45 -0.38
CA GLY A 239 -10.41 -13.04 0.08
C GLY A 239 -9.86 -14.15 -0.81
N THR A 240 -10.53 -14.47 -1.95
CA THR A 240 -9.97 -15.41 -2.92
C THR A 240 -8.83 -14.76 -3.71
N THR A 241 -7.78 -15.52 -4.00
CA THR A 241 -6.70 -15.07 -4.85
C THR A 241 -7.13 -15.17 -6.32
N LEU A 242 -7.20 -14.03 -7.01
CA LEU A 242 -7.49 -13.98 -8.44
C LEU A 242 -6.26 -14.38 -9.27
N VAL A 243 -5.12 -13.84 -8.91
CA VAL A 243 -3.83 -14.15 -9.53
C VAL A 243 -2.71 -13.98 -8.52
N GLN A 244 -1.69 -14.81 -8.65
CA GLN A 244 -0.45 -14.73 -7.89
C GLN A 244 0.73 -14.94 -8.83
N GLY A 245 1.72 -14.04 -8.74
CA GLY A 245 2.98 -14.16 -9.46
C GLY A 245 3.89 -15.23 -8.86
N HIS A 246 4.96 -15.52 -9.56
CA HIS A 246 6.02 -16.42 -9.13
C HIS A 246 7.15 -15.63 -8.46
N ARG A 247 8.22 -16.31 -8.10
CA ARG A 247 9.43 -15.71 -7.48
C ARG A 247 10.42 -15.17 -8.51
N ASN A 248 9.91 -14.55 -9.57
CA ASN A 248 10.72 -14.06 -10.68
C ASN A 248 10.79 -12.53 -10.70
N PRO A 249 11.98 -11.93 -10.83
CA PRO A 249 12.10 -10.52 -11.17
C PRO A 249 11.58 -10.26 -12.59
N TRP A 250 11.08 -9.06 -12.82
CA TRP A 250 10.45 -8.62 -14.07
C TRP A 250 9.17 -9.34 -14.47
N GLU A 251 8.59 -10.14 -13.59
CA GLU A 251 7.27 -10.68 -13.82
C GLU A 251 6.22 -9.56 -13.70
N ILE A 252 5.30 -9.52 -14.64
CA ILE A 252 4.18 -8.59 -14.66
C ILE A 252 2.93 -9.38 -14.32
N VAL A 253 2.41 -9.17 -13.13
CA VAL A 253 1.17 -9.82 -12.68
C VAL A 253 0.00 -8.93 -13.06
N THR A 254 -0.86 -9.41 -13.95
CA THR A 254 -2.01 -8.66 -14.46
C THR A 254 -3.33 -9.26 -14.01
N ALA A 255 -4.30 -8.41 -13.69
CA ALA A 255 -5.68 -8.80 -13.40
C ALA A 255 -6.66 -7.71 -13.79
N GLU A 256 -7.87 -8.12 -14.14
CA GLU A 256 -9.02 -7.22 -14.19
C GLU A 256 -9.65 -7.08 -12.81
N VAL A 257 -9.96 -5.86 -12.43
CA VAL A 257 -10.55 -5.49 -11.13
C VAL A 257 -11.87 -4.78 -11.39
N TYR A 258 -12.91 -5.19 -10.66
CA TYR A 258 -14.26 -4.67 -10.80
C TYR A 258 -14.73 -4.05 -9.47
N PRO A 259 -14.33 -2.80 -9.15
CA PRO A 259 -14.58 -2.19 -7.84
C PRO A 259 -16.05 -2.14 -7.44
N GLU A 260 -16.94 -1.96 -8.42
CA GLU A 260 -18.39 -1.96 -8.19
C GLU A 260 -18.90 -3.25 -7.55
N LEU A 261 -18.26 -4.40 -7.82
CA LEU A 261 -18.64 -5.68 -7.19
C LEU A 261 -18.35 -5.68 -5.70
N ALA A 262 -17.25 -5.06 -5.26
CA ALA A 262 -16.96 -4.86 -3.85
C ALA A 262 -17.99 -3.97 -3.18
N ASP A 263 -18.40 -2.90 -3.84
CA ASP A 263 -19.43 -1.98 -3.34
C ASP A 263 -20.81 -2.64 -3.27
N GLN A 264 -21.16 -3.44 -4.28
CA GLN A 264 -22.38 -4.25 -4.26
C GLN A 264 -22.36 -5.28 -3.11
N ALA A 265 -21.21 -5.92 -2.85
CA ALA A 265 -21.05 -6.82 -1.70
C ALA A 265 -21.24 -6.12 -0.35
N ARG A 266 -20.79 -4.86 -0.25
CA ARG A 266 -20.99 -4.02 0.96
C ARG A 266 -22.44 -3.62 1.17
N LEU A 267 -23.15 -3.30 0.08
CA LEU A 267 -24.56 -2.91 0.12
C LEU A 267 -25.50 -4.11 0.28
N GLY A 268 -25.12 -5.24 -0.26
CA GLY A 268 -25.84 -6.49 -0.14
C GLY A 268 -25.68 -7.11 1.25
N TRP A 269 -26.48 -8.14 1.50
CA TRP A 269 -26.17 -8.99 2.64
C TRP A 269 -26.08 -10.44 2.17
N GLY A 270 -25.24 -11.20 2.81
CA GLY A 270 -24.91 -12.54 2.37
C GLY A 270 -23.45 -12.88 2.57
N LEU A 271 -22.62 -11.88 2.91
CA LEU A 271 -21.26 -12.10 3.37
C LEU A 271 -21.23 -11.90 4.89
N GLU A 272 -20.85 -12.94 5.63
CA GLU A 272 -20.89 -13.00 7.09
C GLU A 272 -20.08 -11.92 7.78
N ASN A 273 -19.04 -11.41 7.10
CA ASN A 273 -18.12 -10.39 7.60
C ASN A 273 -18.50 -8.96 7.18
N ASN A 274 -19.67 -8.75 6.60
CA ASN A 274 -20.09 -7.43 6.12
C ASN A 274 -20.36 -6.45 7.27
N ILE A 275 -19.28 -5.77 7.69
CA ILE A 275 -19.34 -4.78 8.77
C ILE A 275 -20.22 -3.57 8.45
N TYR A 276 -20.46 -3.29 7.16
CA TYR A 276 -21.28 -2.14 6.74
C TYR A 276 -22.77 -2.35 7.07
N ASN A 277 -23.19 -3.62 7.26
CA ASN A 277 -24.54 -3.97 7.68
C ASN A 277 -24.65 -4.26 9.17
N LEU A 278 -23.54 -4.21 9.91
CA LEU A 278 -23.48 -4.51 11.33
C LEU A 278 -23.32 -3.22 12.16
N GLY A 279 -24.36 -2.42 12.27
CA GLY A 279 -24.35 -1.18 13.05
C GLY A 279 -23.88 -1.33 14.49
N SER A 280 -24.02 -2.56 15.07
CA SER A 280 -23.52 -2.91 16.41
C SER A 280 -21.99 -2.94 16.52
N ARG A 281 -21.27 -2.92 15.40
CA ARG A 281 -19.79 -2.98 15.39
C ARG A 281 -19.11 -1.63 15.58
N GLY A 282 -19.86 -0.53 15.57
CA GLY A 282 -19.33 0.82 15.76
C GLY A 282 -18.42 1.36 14.64
N TYR A 283 -18.33 0.63 13.51
CA TYR A 283 -17.55 1.03 12.34
C TYR A 283 -18.37 1.83 11.32
N VAL A 284 -19.68 1.75 11.40
CA VAL A 284 -20.60 2.43 10.48
C VAL A 284 -21.53 3.30 11.30
N ALA A 285 -21.60 4.57 10.94
CA ALA A 285 -22.60 5.48 11.47
C ALA A 285 -23.96 5.16 10.83
N THR A 286 -24.74 4.27 11.44
CA THR A 286 -26.14 4.08 11.09
C THR A 286 -27.01 4.98 11.96
N PRO A 287 -28.12 5.55 11.45
CA PRO A 287 -29.10 6.21 12.30
C PRO A 287 -29.56 5.25 13.40
N GLY A 288 -29.31 5.59 14.67
CA GLY A 288 -29.56 4.72 15.81
C GLY A 288 -28.48 3.66 16.11
N GLY A 289 -27.33 3.72 15.41
CA GLY A 289 -26.16 2.86 15.69
C GLY A 289 -25.54 3.07 17.07
N VAL A 290 -24.66 2.18 17.46
CA VAL A 290 -24.04 2.17 18.81
C VAL A 290 -23.23 3.44 19.00
N LYS A 291 -23.53 4.20 20.05
CA LYS A 291 -22.81 5.44 20.39
C LYS A 291 -21.42 5.17 20.96
N GLU A 292 -21.17 3.96 21.43
CA GLU A 292 -19.89 3.55 22.03
C GLU A 292 -19.28 2.39 21.23
N ASN A 293 -17.98 2.45 20.99
CA ASN A 293 -17.26 1.35 20.37
C ASN A 293 -17.34 0.10 21.28
N PRO A 294 -17.81 -1.07 20.78
CA PRO A 294 -17.90 -2.28 21.58
C PRO A 294 -16.53 -2.86 21.99
N TYR A 295 -15.46 -2.41 21.35
CA TYR A 295 -14.11 -2.85 21.65
C TYR A 295 -13.45 -1.93 22.68
N THR A 296 -13.42 -2.37 23.94
CA THR A 296 -12.91 -1.56 25.07
C THR A 296 -11.46 -1.14 24.89
N PHE A 297 -10.63 -2.00 24.28
CA PHE A 297 -9.22 -1.66 24.03
C PHE A 297 -9.03 -0.45 23.10
N VAL A 298 -9.92 -0.23 22.14
CA VAL A 298 -9.89 0.95 21.25
C VAL A 298 -10.15 2.23 22.06
N LYS A 299 -11.08 2.16 23.01
CA LYS A 299 -11.36 3.27 23.92
C LYS A 299 -10.16 3.55 24.82
N ASP A 300 -9.59 2.50 25.39
CA ASP A 300 -8.43 2.62 26.30
C ASP A 300 -7.21 3.18 25.56
N LEU A 301 -6.99 2.78 24.29
CA LEU A 301 -5.95 3.37 23.43
C LEU A 301 -6.19 4.86 23.19
N ALA A 302 -7.42 5.25 22.82
CA ALA A 302 -7.79 6.65 22.56
C ALA A 302 -7.64 7.54 23.80
N GLU A 303 -7.85 6.98 24.99
CA GLU A 303 -7.72 7.65 26.28
C GLU A 303 -6.31 7.57 26.89
N GLY A 304 -5.36 6.92 26.20
CA GLY A 304 -3.99 6.73 26.69
C GLY A 304 -3.88 5.81 27.91
N LYS A 305 -4.91 5.00 28.17
CA LYS A 305 -4.98 4.10 29.33
C LYS A 305 -4.46 2.69 29.05
N TYR A 306 -4.37 2.32 27.77
CA TYR A 306 -3.90 0.99 27.40
C TYR A 306 -2.41 0.86 27.70
N LYS A 307 -2.05 -0.24 28.37
CA LYS A 307 -0.67 -0.64 28.60
C LYS A 307 -0.45 -2.02 28.03
N VAL A 308 0.70 -2.24 27.41
CA VAL A 308 1.11 -3.58 27.02
C VAL A 308 1.30 -4.43 28.27
N PRO A 309 0.63 -5.58 28.42
CA PRO A 309 0.66 -6.37 29.67
C PRO A 309 2.07 -6.79 30.13
N TRP A 310 3.01 -6.88 29.19
CA TRP A 310 4.41 -7.28 29.45
C TRP A 310 5.41 -6.15 29.16
N GLU A 311 4.98 -4.91 29.23
CA GLU A 311 5.84 -3.74 28.92
C GLU A 311 7.11 -3.72 29.78
N ASP A 312 7.01 -4.13 31.05
CA ASP A 312 8.16 -4.16 31.97
C ASP A 312 9.09 -5.36 31.71
N GLU A 313 8.60 -6.41 31.07
CA GLU A 313 9.37 -7.64 30.78
C GLU A 313 10.14 -7.53 29.46
N ILE A 314 9.63 -6.73 28.49
CA ILE A 314 10.26 -6.51 27.19
C ILE A 314 11.50 -5.59 27.30
N LYS A 315 11.58 -4.76 28.34
CA LYS A 315 12.74 -3.88 28.55
C LYS A 315 13.97 -4.69 28.90
N VAL A 316 14.82 -4.92 27.91
CA VAL A 316 16.19 -5.40 28.16
C VAL A 316 16.90 -4.32 28.96
N LYS A 317 17.80 -4.74 29.88
CA LYS A 317 18.49 -3.86 30.85
C LYS A 317 19.19 -2.62 30.27
N ASP A 318 19.45 -2.60 28.97
CA ASP A 318 20.09 -1.50 28.24
C ASP A 318 19.09 -0.57 27.52
N GLY A 319 17.80 -0.78 27.70
CA GLY A 319 16.77 0.00 26.98
C GLY A 319 16.53 -0.42 25.55
N SER A 320 17.01 -1.60 25.13
CA SER A 320 16.72 -2.18 23.83
C SER A 320 15.51 -3.13 23.88
N ILE A 321 14.80 -3.27 22.75
CA ILE A 321 13.81 -4.33 22.55
C ILE A 321 14.47 -5.35 21.60
N TYR A 322 14.55 -6.61 22.00
CA TYR A 322 15.20 -7.68 21.23
C TYR A 322 16.63 -7.33 20.76
N GLY A 323 17.42 -6.61 21.58
CA GLY A 323 18.78 -6.20 21.22
C GLY A 323 18.89 -4.93 20.38
N TYR A 324 17.79 -4.27 20.07
CA TYR A 324 17.77 -3.01 19.31
C TYR A 324 17.55 -1.82 20.25
N PRO A 325 18.34 -0.72 20.14
CA PRO A 325 18.21 0.43 20.99
C PRO A 325 16.85 1.11 20.76
N VAL A 326 16.05 1.20 21.81
CA VAL A 326 14.81 2.00 21.78
C VAL A 326 15.21 3.46 21.97
N LYS A 327 15.07 4.27 20.92
CA LYS A 327 15.14 5.73 21.07
C LYS A 327 14.00 6.15 21.99
N LYS A 328 14.32 6.71 23.17
CA LYS A 328 13.33 7.33 24.03
C LYS A 328 12.70 8.49 23.26
N THR A 329 11.48 8.33 22.81
CA THR A 329 10.63 9.47 22.44
C THR A 329 10.35 10.23 23.74
N VAL A 330 11.07 11.30 23.95
CA VAL A 330 10.76 12.25 25.04
C VAL A 330 9.54 13.02 24.56
N HIS A 331 8.36 12.61 25.01
CA HIS A 331 7.20 13.48 24.96
C HIS A 331 7.38 14.53 26.06
N SER A 332 7.81 15.75 25.67
CA SER A 332 7.76 16.95 26.46
C SER A 332 6.45 17.67 26.20
#